data_c69fd6b0ac6006d3f7623cd0dd8c2ded
#
_entry.id   c69fd6b0ac6006d3f7623cd0dd8c2ded
#
_cell.length_a   1.000
_cell.length_b   1.000
_cell.length_c   1.000
_cell.angle_alpha   90.00
_cell.angle_beta   90.00
_cell.angle_gamma   90.00
#
_symmetry.space_group_name_H-M   'P 1'
#
loop_
_entity.id
_entity.type
_entity.pdbx_description
1 polymer ?
#
loop_
_entity_poly.entity_id
_entity_poly.type
_entity_poly.pdbx_seq_one_letter_code
_entity_poly.pdbx_strand_id
1 'polypeptide(L)'
;MKKGIIGKKLGMTQLFDANGNVVPVTVIEAGPCVISQKKTAENDGYEAVQVGYGDLKASKVIKPQKGHFAKGDVAPKKVLREFRFEDTSAMNVGDIIKADVFAEGDAVDVRGTSKGKGYAGTIKRWNFGRLKESHGTGPVHRHGGSLGACSSPSRVFKGKKMAGHLGNERVTVQNLSVVKVDAEKNIIAVKGAVPGPKGGIVVLFDSVKA
;
A
#
# COMPACT_ATOMS: atom_id res chain seq x y z
N MET A 1 -15.81 4.66 -2.68
CA MET A 1 -14.67 5.32 -2.01
C MET A 1 -14.96 6.81 -1.93
N LYS A 2 -14.99 7.37 -0.70
CA LYS A 2 -15.31 8.80 -0.49
C LYS A 2 -14.04 9.65 -0.41
N LYS A 3 -12.99 9.12 0.23
CA LYS A 3 -11.72 9.80 0.48
C LYS A 3 -10.56 8.95 -0.03
N GLY A 4 -9.50 9.59 -0.54
CA GLY A 4 -8.30 8.88 -0.98
C GLY A 4 -7.12 9.81 -1.21
N ILE A 5 -5.93 9.41 -0.78
CA ILE A 5 -4.70 10.19 -0.94
C ILE A 5 -3.47 9.29 -1.08
N ILE A 6 -2.46 9.78 -1.78
CA ILE A 6 -1.15 9.12 -1.86
C ILE A 6 -0.24 9.74 -0.82
N GLY A 7 0.50 8.92 -0.10
CA GLY A 7 1.46 9.38 0.89
C GLY A 7 2.76 8.58 0.88
N LYS A 8 3.70 9.02 1.69
CA LYS A 8 5.00 8.40 1.91
C LYS A 8 5.16 8.06 3.38
N LYS A 9 5.46 6.81 3.68
CA LYS A 9 5.74 6.36 5.05
C LYS A 9 7.03 7.01 5.57
N LEU A 10 6.93 7.86 6.59
CA LEU A 10 8.10 8.47 7.22
C LEU A 10 8.73 7.55 8.27
N GLY A 11 7.92 6.83 9.04
CA GLY A 11 8.41 5.94 10.08
C GLY A 11 7.30 5.57 11.07
N MET A 12 7.70 5.01 12.20
CA MET A 12 6.80 4.73 13.32
C MET A 12 7.29 5.45 14.57
N THR A 13 6.35 5.87 15.37
CA THR A 13 6.58 6.47 16.69
C THR A 13 5.44 6.07 17.62
N GLN A 14 5.41 6.64 18.81
CA GLN A 14 4.31 6.48 19.75
C GLN A 14 3.75 7.85 20.13
N LEU A 15 2.46 7.90 20.39
CA LEU A 15 1.76 9.03 20.97
C LEU A 15 1.10 8.55 22.26
N PHE A 16 0.78 9.48 23.14
CA PHE A 16 0.03 9.20 24.35
C PHE A 16 -1.41 9.70 24.17
N ASP A 17 -2.38 8.89 24.55
CA ASP A 17 -3.76 9.32 24.59
C ASP A 17 -4.05 10.17 25.85
N ALA A 18 -5.26 10.68 25.96
CA ALA A 18 -5.69 11.49 27.11
C ALA A 18 -5.63 10.72 28.44
N ASN A 19 -5.64 9.39 28.40
CA ASN A 19 -5.58 8.52 29.58
C ASN A 19 -4.14 8.08 29.92
N GLY A 20 -3.13 8.59 29.18
CA GLY A 20 -1.73 8.22 29.36
C GLY A 20 -1.32 6.90 28.72
N ASN A 21 -2.19 6.23 27.97
CA ASN A 21 -1.85 4.99 27.29
C ASN A 21 -0.99 5.24 26.04
N VAL A 22 -0.03 4.36 25.81
CA VAL A 22 0.83 4.41 24.63
C VAL A 22 0.09 3.92 23.39
N VAL A 23 -0.03 4.78 22.40
CA VAL A 23 -0.60 4.45 21.08
C VAL A 23 0.53 4.37 20.04
N PRO A 24 0.87 3.18 19.54
CA PRO A 24 1.85 3.06 18.46
C PRO A 24 1.26 3.62 17.17
N VAL A 25 1.98 4.50 16.49
CA VAL A 25 1.51 5.14 15.26
C VAL A 25 2.54 5.06 14.14
N THR A 26 2.06 4.96 12.92
CA THR A 26 2.86 5.19 11.72
C THR A 26 2.59 6.60 11.22
N VAL A 27 3.67 7.35 11.00
CA VAL A 27 3.63 8.71 10.46
C VAL A 27 3.77 8.64 8.94
N ILE A 28 2.82 9.26 8.26
CA ILE A 28 2.72 9.28 6.80
C ILE A 28 2.65 10.73 6.34
N GLU A 29 3.55 11.12 5.43
CA GLU A 29 3.48 12.37 4.68
C GLU A 29 2.42 12.18 3.57
N ALA A 30 1.23 12.74 3.76
CA ALA A 30 0.06 12.53 2.91
C ALA A 30 -0.21 13.78 2.07
N GLY A 31 0.25 13.76 0.82
CA GLY A 31 0.14 14.89 -0.10
C GLY A 31 1.32 15.89 0.01
N PRO A 32 1.21 17.08 -0.61
CA PRO A 32 0.12 17.46 -1.51
C PRO A 32 0.06 16.58 -2.77
N CYS A 33 -1.15 16.20 -3.15
CA CYS A 33 -1.42 15.43 -4.35
C CYS A 33 -2.18 16.28 -5.36
N VAL A 34 -1.83 16.21 -6.64
CA VAL A 34 -2.47 17.00 -7.70
C VAL A 34 -3.27 16.08 -8.59
N ILE A 35 -4.48 16.48 -8.97
CA ILE A 35 -5.31 15.79 -9.95
C ILE A 35 -4.70 16.02 -11.33
N SER A 36 -4.23 14.96 -11.97
CA SER A 36 -3.60 15.02 -13.30
C SER A 36 -4.57 14.73 -14.44
N GLN A 37 -5.61 13.94 -14.21
CA GLN A 37 -6.60 13.58 -15.21
C GLN A 37 -7.90 13.16 -14.55
N LYS A 38 -9.03 13.53 -15.15
CA LYS A 38 -10.37 13.00 -14.84
C LYS A 38 -10.77 12.04 -15.96
N LYS A 39 -11.13 10.82 -15.60
CA LYS A 39 -11.63 9.81 -16.51
C LYS A 39 -13.14 9.78 -16.45
N THR A 40 -13.78 9.71 -17.62
CA THR A 40 -15.23 9.69 -17.79
C THR A 40 -15.67 8.40 -18.46
N ALA A 41 -16.91 8.00 -18.20
CA ALA A 41 -17.47 6.80 -18.80
C ALA A 41 -17.52 6.84 -20.33
N GLU A 42 -17.69 8.04 -20.91
CA GLU A 42 -17.77 8.22 -22.36
C GLU A 42 -16.43 7.97 -23.08
N ASN A 43 -15.32 8.48 -22.53
CA ASN A 43 -14.01 8.40 -23.17
C ASN A 43 -13.20 7.17 -22.73
N ASP A 44 -13.26 6.82 -21.43
CA ASP A 44 -12.41 5.81 -20.82
C ASP A 44 -13.18 4.53 -20.45
N GLY A 45 -14.52 4.54 -20.53
CA GLY A 45 -15.37 3.42 -20.17
C GLY A 45 -15.60 3.25 -18.66
N TYR A 46 -15.04 4.12 -17.83
CA TYR A 46 -15.22 4.15 -16.37
C TYR A 46 -14.90 5.52 -15.79
N GLU A 47 -15.46 5.81 -14.61
CA GLU A 47 -15.19 7.05 -13.89
C GLU A 47 -14.06 6.86 -12.87
N ALA A 48 -13.07 7.74 -12.92
CA ALA A 48 -11.96 7.78 -11.97
C ALA A 48 -11.23 9.12 -12.03
N VAL A 49 -10.50 9.43 -10.97
CA VAL A 49 -9.61 10.58 -10.91
C VAL A 49 -8.19 10.09 -10.76
N GLN A 50 -7.31 10.49 -11.68
CA GLN A 50 -5.89 10.19 -11.59
C GLN A 50 -5.20 11.26 -10.75
N VAL A 51 -4.53 10.83 -9.71
CA VAL A 51 -3.87 11.68 -8.72
C VAL A 51 -2.36 11.47 -8.79
N GLY A 52 -1.61 12.58 -8.82
CA GLY A 52 -0.16 12.61 -8.87
C GLY A 52 0.48 13.02 -7.53
N TYR A 53 1.56 12.35 -7.13
CA TYR A 53 2.30 12.61 -5.91
C TYR A 53 3.81 12.67 -6.16
N GLY A 54 4.47 13.62 -5.49
CA GLY A 54 5.91 13.83 -5.52
C GLY A 54 6.40 14.40 -6.85
N ASP A 55 7.23 15.43 -6.82
CA ASP A 55 7.70 16.13 -8.00
C ASP A 55 8.76 15.32 -8.75
N LEU A 56 8.71 15.39 -10.06
CA LEU A 56 9.69 14.80 -10.96
C LEU A 56 10.48 15.90 -11.67
N LYS A 57 11.81 15.83 -11.57
CA LYS A 57 12.67 16.79 -12.27
C LYS A 57 12.43 16.71 -13.78
N ALA A 58 12.35 17.85 -14.46
CA ALA A 58 12.07 17.95 -15.89
C ALA A 58 13.03 17.10 -16.76
N SER A 59 14.30 16.99 -16.35
CA SER A 59 15.31 16.17 -17.04
C SER A 59 15.03 14.66 -17.01
N LYS A 60 14.18 14.19 -16.07
CA LYS A 60 13.81 12.76 -15.92
C LYS A 60 12.47 12.42 -16.57
N VAL A 61 11.79 13.40 -17.15
CA VAL A 61 10.48 13.22 -17.77
C VAL A 61 10.65 12.79 -19.23
N ILE A 62 10.16 11.61 -19.58
CA ILE A 62 10.16 11.11 -20.96
C ILE A 62 9.07 11.79 -21.81
N LYS A 63 9.25 11.81 -23.14
CA LYS A 63 8.33 12.49 -24.08
C LYS A 63 6.85 12.14 -23.90
N PRO A 64 6.44 10.85 -23.77
CA PRO A 64 5.03 10.50 -23.53
C PRO A 64 4.46 11.10 -22.25
N GLN A 65 5.25 11.10 -21.15
CA GLN A 65 4.83 11.71 -19.90
C GLN A 65 4.68 13.23 -20.01
N LYS A 66 5.59 13.92 -20.75
CA LYS A 66 5.45 15.36 -21.01
C LYS A 66 4.11 15.65 -21.68
N GLY A 67 3.73 14.89 -22.71
CA GLY A 67 2.45 15.05 -23.39
C GLY A 67 1.25 14.76 -22.48
N HIS A 68 1.36 13.78 -21.60
CA HIS A 68 0.32 13.46 -20.62
C HIS A 68 0.05 14.61 -19.65
N PHE A 69 1.10 15.14 -19.02
CA PHE A 69 0.96 16.24 -18.05
C PHE A 69 0.60 17.58 -18.72
N ALA A 70 1.07 17.81 -19.95
CA ALA A 70 0.73 19.00 -20.71
C ALA A 70 -0.76 19.12 -21.05
N LYS A 71 -1.48 17.99 -21.21
CA LYS A 71 -2.94 18.01 -21.44
C LYS A 71 -3.72 18.62 -20.25
N GLY A 72 -3.22 18.43 -19.04
CA GLY A 72 -3.86 18.94 -17.82
C GLY A 72 -3.20 20.19 -17.24
N ASP A 73 -2.18 20.73 -17.92
CA ASP A 73 -1.34 21.84 -17.40
C ASP A 73 -0.81 21.59 -15.99
N VAL A 74 -0.41 20.34 -15.72
CA VAL A 74 0.07 19.88 -14.41
C VAL A 74 1.56 19.61 -14.45
N ALA A 75 2.27 20.04 -13.42
CA ALA A 75 3.70 19.74 -13.26
C ALA A 75 3.91 18.20 -13.17
N PRO A 76 4.98 17.66 -13.78
CA PRO A 76 5.24 16.23 -13.78
C PRO A 76 5.37 15.64 -12.38
N LYS A 77 4.62 14.58 -12.10
CA LYS A 77 4.62 13.86 -10.82
C LYS A 77 5.27 12.49 -10.94
N LYS A 78 5.91 12.05 -9.86
CA LYS A 78 6.66 10.78 -9.81
C LYS A 78 5.75 9.56 -9.72
N VAL A 79 4.67 9.66 -8.99
CA VAL A 79 3.75 8.56 -8.73
C VAL A 79 2.35 8.96 -9.17
N LEU A 80 1.74 8.18 -10.01
CA LEU A 80 0.35 8.34 -10.44
C LEU A 80 -0.47 7.16 -9.94
N ARG A 81 -1.66 7.43 -9.40
CA ARG A 81 -2.65 6.42 -9.01
C ARG A 81 -4.04 6.90 -9.35
N GLU A 82 -4.90 5.98 -9.68
CA GLU A 82 -6.31 6.24 -9.96
C GLU A 82 -7.16 5.90 -8.74
N PHE A 83 -8.08 6.78 -8.44
CA PHE A 83 -9.08 6.63 -7.40
C PHE A 83 -10.47 6.67 -8.03
N ARG A 84 -11.30 5.71 -7.67
CA ARG A 84 -12.70 5.64 -8.06
C ARG A 84 -13.55 6.24 -6.93
N PHE A 85 -13.67 7.54 -6.93
CA PHE A 85 -14.52 8.24 -5.98
C PHE A 85 -16.00 8.02 -6.33
N GLU A 86 -16.89 8.14 -5.34
CA GLU A 86 -18.34 8.04 -5.52
C GLU A 86 -18.89 9.26 -6.28
N ASP A 87 -18.32 10.43 -6.01
CA ASP A 87 -18.62 11.66 -6.70
C ASP A 87 -17.33 12.30 -7.21
N THR A 88 -17.26 12.48 -8.50
CA THR A 88 -16.14 13.12 -9.19
C THR A 88 -16.52 14.48 -9.78
N SER A 89 -17.78 14.92 -9.64
CA SER A 89 -18.30 16.12 -10.31
C SER A 89 -17.57 17.39 -9.88
N ALA A 90 -17.32 17.55 -8.59
CA ALA A 90 -16.65 18.71 -8.01
C ALA A 90 -15.13 18.72 -8.19
N MET A 91 -14.52 17.61 -8.69
CA MET A 91 -13.07 17.48 -8.83
C MET A 91 -12.63 17.91 -10.23
N ASN A 92 -11.68 18.84 -10.30
CA ASN A 92 -11.11 19.34 -11.54
C ASN A 92 -9.63 18.99 -11.67
N VAL A 93 -9.15 18.94 -12.92
CA VAL A 93 -7.73 18.78 -13.19
C VAL A 93 -6.97 20.00 -12.67
N GLY A 94 -5.87 19.78 -11.96
CA GLY A 94 -5.10 20.82 -11.28
C GLY A 94 -5.44 21.00 -9.79
N ASP A 95 -6.58 20.50 -9.32
CA ASP A 95 -6.94 20.59 -7.90
C ASP A 95 -5.92 19.84 -7.02
N ILE A 96 -5.72 20.36 -5.80
CA ILE A 96 -4.75 19.82 -4.84
C ILE A 96 -5.50 19.15 -3.69
N ILE A 97 -5.22 17.87 -3.49
CA ILE A 97 -5.70 17.08 -2.36
C ILE A 97 -4.62 17.09 -1.27
N LYS A 98 -4.96 17.53 -0.06
CA LYS A 98 -4.09 17.58 1.10
C LYS A 98 -4.54 16.61 2.19
N ALA A 99 -3.78 16.56 3.30
CA ALA A 99 -4.08 15.69 4.44
C ALA A 99 -5.42 16.02 5.15
N ASP A 100 -5.94 17.22 4.97
CA ASP A 100 -7.19 17.73 5.55
C ASP A 100 -8.46 16.98 5.10
N VAL A 101 -8.36 16.18 4.03
CA VAL A 101 -9.45 15.27 3.60
C VAL A 101 -9.81 14.26 4.68
N PHE A 102 -8.84 13.90 5.56
CA PHE A 102 -9.06 12.98 6.68
C PHE A 102 -9.15 13.73 7.99
N ALA A 103 -10.07 13.29 8.86
CA ALA A 103 -10.23 13.78 10.21
C ALA A 103 -9.65 12.80 11.24
N GLU A 104 -9.37 13.30 12.45
CA GLU A 104 -9.02 12.44 13.59
C GLU A 104 -10.19 11.52 13.94
N GLY A 105 -9.90 10.25 14.18
CA GLY A 105 -10.90 9.21 14.42
C GLY A 105 -11.40 8.50 13.17
N ASP A 106 -11.13 9.00 11.96
CA ASP A 106 -11.52 8.33 10.72
C ASP A 106 -10.93 6.91 10.67
N ALA A 107 -11.76 5.96 10.21
CA ALA A 107 -11.30 4.62 9.86
C ALA A 107 -10.77 4.58 8.44
N VAL A 108 -9.53 4.12 8.27
CA VAL A 108 -8.83 4.12 6.98
C VAL A 108 -8.25 2.76 6.64
N ASP A 109 -8.22 2.46 5.35
CA ASP A 109 -7.48 1.34 4.79
C ASP A 109 -6.18 1.86 4.17
N VAL A 110 -5.06 1.21 4.47
CA VAL A 110 -3.75 1.61 3.96
C VAL A 110 -3.16 0.53 3.08
N ARG A 111 -2.96 0.87 1.82
CA ARG A 111 -2.37 -0.01 0.80
C ARG A 111 -0.93 0.38 0.52
N GLY A 112 -0.03 -0.60 0.53
CA GLY A 112 1.38 -0.39 0.19
C GLY A 112 2.03 -1.65 -0.36
N THR A 113 3.29 -1.52 -0.77
CA THR A 113 4.11 -2.67 -1.16
C THR A 113 4.88 -3.18 0.05
N SER A 114 4.69 -4.45 0.40
CA SER A 114 5.34 -5.08 1.54
C SER A 114 6.87 -5.16 1.35
N LYS A 115 7.61 -5.31 2.45
CA LYS A 115 9.06 -5.53 2.37
C LYS A 115 9.35 -6.84 1.66
N GLY A 116 10.22 -6.82 0.65
CA GLY A 116 10.70 -8.02 -0.01
C GLY A 116 11.55 -8.88 0.92
N LYS A 117 11.36 -10.19 0.88
CA LYS A 117 12.11 -11.20 1.66
C LYS A 117 12.84 -12.21 0.76
N GLY A 118 12.84 -11.94 -0.56
CA GLY A 118 13.45 -12.78 -1.57
C GLY A 118 12.81 -14.17 -1.66
N TYR A 119 13.59 -15.15 -2.11
CA TYR A 119 13.19 -16.55 -2.14
C TYR A 119 13.20 -17.10 -0.71
N ALA A 120 12.06 -17.58 -0.24
CA ALA A 120 11.87 -18.07 1.12
C ALA A 120 11.44 -19.54 1.12
N GLY A 121 12.03 -20.32 2.03
CA GLY A 121 11.64 -21.71 2.25
C GLY A 121 10.24 -21.84 2.85
N THR A 122 9.70 -23.06 2.84
CA THR A 122 8.34 -23.37 3.29
C THR A 122 8.07 -22.96 4.73
N ILE A 123 9.04 -23.07 5.61
CA ILE A 123 8.92 -22.68 7.02
C ILE A 123 8.67 -21.17 7.14
N LYS A 124 9.50 -20.34 6.47
CA LYS A 124 9.37 -18.88 6.53
C LYS A 124 8.14 -18.38 5.78
N ARG A 125 7.81 -19.02 4.64
CA ARG A 125 6.73 -18.55 3.76
C ARG A 125 5.35 -18.98 4.24
N TRP A 126 5.24 -20.20 4.80
CA TRP A 126 3.94 -20.82 5.11
C TRP A 126 3.80 -21.27 6.57
N ASN A 127 4.81 -20.97 7.42
CA ASN A 127 4.86 -21.39 8.82
C ASN A 127 4.78 -22.92 9.00
N PHE A 128 5.46 -23.68 8.13
CA PHE A 128 5.56 -25.11 8.30
C PHE A 128 6.35 -25.45 9.57
N GLY A 129 5.97 -26.53 10.24
CA GLY A 129 6.76 -27.12 11.30
C GLY A 129 8.15 -27.53 10.78
N ARG A 130 9.19 -27.32 11.56
CA ARG A 130 10.51 -27.86 11.29
C ARG A 130 10.66 -29.20 12.00
N LEU A 131 11.50 -30.07 11.46
CA LEU A 131 11.88 -31.31 12.13
C LEU A 131 12.85 -31.01 13.27
N LYS A 132 12.91 -31.92 14.24
CA LYS A 132 13.89 -31.87 15.37
C LYS A 132 15.31 -31.96 14.85
N GLU A 133 16.27 -31.39 15.59
CA GLU A 133 17.67 -31.40 15.22
C GLU A 133 18.45 -32.63 15.81
N SER A 134 17.73 -33.57 16.44
CA SER A 134 18.21 -34.74 17.11
C SER A 134 17.37 -35.96 16.79
N HIS A 135 17.69 -37.09 17.41
CA HIS A 135 16.96 -38.38 17.26
C HIS A 135 16.91 -38.92 15.82
N GLY A 136 18.06 -38.90 15.13
CA GLY A 136 18.20 -39.50 13.81
C GLY A 136 17.62 -38.70 12.66
N THR A 137 17.15 -37.49 12.90
CA THR A 137 16.71 -36.58 11.83
C THR A 137 17.95 -36.14 11.05
N GLY A 138 18.23 -36.64 9.89
CA GLY A 138 19.34 -36.25 9.04
C GLY A 138 19.27 -34.74 8.62
N PRO A 139 20.03 -34.29 7.62
CA PRO A 139 20.13 -32.88 7.23
C PRO A 139 18.88 -32.36 6.51
N VAL A 140 17.69 -32.71 6.99
CA VAL A 140 16.37 -32.37 6.37
C VAL A 140 15.50 -31.49 7.26
N HIS A 141 16.08 -30.80 8.24
CA HIS A 141 15.39 -30.05 9.28
C HIS A 141 14.44 -28.98 8.74
N ARG A 142 14.73 -28.39 7.58
CA ARG A 142 13.98 -27.27 6.99
C ARG A 142 13.31 -27.62 5.67
N HIS A 143 13.13 -28.89 5.38
CA HIS A 143 12.49 -29.35 4.15
C HIS A 143 10.95 -29.17 4.19
N GLY A 144 10.34 -29.17 3.02
CA GLY A 144 8.88 -28.98 2.86
C GLY A 144 8.03 -30.21 3.16
N GLY A 145 8.68 -31.37 3.40
CA GLY A 145 7.99 -32.64 3.61
C GLY A 145 7.39 -33.23 2.34
N SER A 146 6.41 -34.10 2.50
CA SER A 146 5.76 -34.80 1.39
C SER A 146 5.03 -33.83 0.45
N LEU A 147 5.10 -34.11 -0.85
CA LEU A 147 4.41 -33.35 -1.90
C LEU A 147 3.02 -33.91 -2.22
N GLY A 148 2.69 -35.13 -1.78
CA GLY A 148 1.40 -35.76 -2.02
C GLY A 148 1.45 -37.28 -1.88
N ALA A 149 0.39 -37.94 -2.37
CA ALA A 149 0.28 -39.39 -2.45
C ALA A 149 1.07 -39.95 -3.65
N CYS A 150 1.24 -41.25 -3.74
CA CYS A 150 2.05 -41.93 -4.74
C CYS A 150 1.35 -42.01 -6.13
N SER A 151 0.97 -43.21 -6.57
CA SER A 151 0.46 -43.48 -7.92
C SER A 151 -0.95 -42.92 -8.20
N SER A 152 -1.74 -42.67 -7.16
CA SER A 152 -3.01 -41.96 -7.26
C SER A 152 -2.99 -40.71 -6.36
N PRO A 153 -3.10 -39.48 -6.93
CA PRO A 153 -3.46 -39.04 -8.28
C PRO A 153 -2.27 -38.92 -9.25
N SER A 154 -1.06 -39.42 -8.92
CA SER A 154 0.17 -39.37 -9.72
C SER A 154 0.62 -37.95 -10.14
N ARG A 155 0.27 -36.96 -9.35
CA ARG A 155 0.60 -35.54 -9.56
C ARG A 155 0.64 -34.76 -8.25
N VAL A 156 1.30 -33.63 -8.26
CA VAL A 156 1.21 -32.62 -7.19
C VAL A 156 0.04 -31.70 -7.48
N PHE A 157 -0.85 -31.51 -6.50
CA PHE A 157 -2.01 -30.64 -6.67
C PHE A 157 -1.61 -29.16 -6.86
N LYS A 158 -2.42 -28.44 -7.64
CA LYS A 158 -2.32 -26.99 -7.76
C LYS A 158 -2.48 -26.34 -6.38
N GLY A 159 -1.75 -25.23 -6.16
CA GLY A 159 -1.82 -24.53 -4.87
C GLY A 159 -1.05 -25.17 -3.73
N LYS A 160 -0.29 -26.27 -3.96
CA LYS A 160 0.59 -26.87 -2.95
C LYS A 160 1.58 -25.82 -2.43
N LYS A 161 1.62 -25.65 -1.11
CA LYS A 161 2.49 -24.69 -0.43
C LYS A 161 3.96 -25.14 -0.55
N MET A 162 4.77 -24.40 -1.30
CA MET A 162 6.18 -24.66 -1.56
C MET A 162 7.00 -23.39 -1.33
N ALA A 163 8.32 -23.54 -1.33
CA ALA A 163 9.25 -22.43 -1.34
C ALA A 163 9.01 -21.50 -2.54
N GLY A 164 9.37 -20.24 -2.41
CA GLY A 164 9.21 -19.25 -3.49
C GLY A 164 9.35 -17.81 -3.01
N HIS A 165 9.06 -16.88 -3.88
CA HIS A 165 9.12 -15.45 -3.58
C HIS A 165 8.17 -15.09 -2.43
N LEU A 166 8.66 -14.26 -1.51
CA LEU A 166 7.90 -13.75 -0.36
C LEU A 166 8.09 -12.24 -0.24
N GLY A 167 7.00 -11.53 -0.02
CA GLY A 167 6.99 -10.08 0.09
C GLY A 167 7.12 -9.37 -1.27
N ASN A 168 7.37 -8.05 -1.25
CA ASN A 168 7.34 -7.16 -2.43
C ASN A 168 6.02 -7.28 -3.22
N GLU A 169 4.94 -7.50 -2.51
CA GLU A 169 3.59 -7.62 -3.03
C GLU A 169 2.70 -6.50 -2.47
N ARG A 170 1.64 -6.18 -3.20
CA ARG A 170 0.67 -5.18 -2.79
C ARG A 170 -0.21 -5.74 -1.66
N VAL A 171 -0.10 -5.13 -0.48
CA VAL A 171 -0.85 -5.50 0.71
C VAL A 171 -1.69 -4.32 1.16
N THR A 172 -2.92 -4.57 1.61
CA THR A 172 -3.81 -3.59 2.23
C THR A 172 -4.03 -4.00 3.69
N VAL A 173 -3.72 -3.10 4.61
CA VAL A 173 -4.11 -3.23 6.02
C VAL A 173 -5.37 -2.42 6.20
N GLN A 174 -6.43 -3.09 6.64
CA GLN A 174 -7.77 -2.51 6.73
C GLN A 174 -8.10 -2.04 8.14
N ASN A 175 -9.04 -1.10 8.22
CA ASN A 175 -9.67 -0.63 9.46
C ASN A 175 -8.66 -0.12 10.49
N LEU A 176 -7.75 0.76 10.04
CA LEU A 176 -6.85 1.50 10.92
C LEU A 176 -7.50 2.84 11.29
N SER A 177 -7.27 3.32 12.52
CA SER A 177 -7.78 4.62 12.94
C SER A 177 -6.75 5.73 12.73
N VAL A 178 -7.19 6.89 12.28
CA VAL A 178 -6.40 8.11 12.23
C VAL A 178 -6.33 8.69 13.64
N VAL A 179 -5.11 8.85 14.18
CA VAL A 179 -4.89 9.36 15.54
C VAL A 179 -4.73 10.87 15.55
N LYS A 180 -3.99 11.40 14.55
CA LYS A 180 -3.72 12.84 14.45
C LYS A 180 -3.52 13.24 12.99
N VAL A 181 -4.02 14.43 12.63
CA VAL A 181 -3.81 15.05 11.33
C VAL A 181 -3.16 16.42 11.52
N ASP A 182 -2.08 16.67 10.79
CA ASP A 182 -1.40 17.97 10.71
C ASP A 182 -1.50 18.47 9.27
N ALA A 183 -2.46 19.36 9.02
CA ALA A 183 -2.74 19.89 7.70
C ALA A 183 -1.62 20.82 7.17
N GLU A 184 -0.90 21.53 8.07
CA GLU A 184 0.19 22.42 7.67
C GLU A 184 1.38 21.65 7.12
N LYS A 185 1.74 20.56 7.79
CA LYS A 185 2.87 19.69 7.41
C LYS A 185 2.45 18.56 6.48
N ASN A 186 1.17 18.43 6.14
CA ASN A 186 0.60 17.31 5.37
C ASN A 186 0.97 15.94 5.99
N ILE A 187 0.84 15.80 7.31
CA ILE A 187 1.17 14.58 8.05
C ILE A 187 -0.10 13.95 8.60
N ILE A 188 -0.21 12.64 8.42
CA ILE A 188 -1.25 11.81 9.05
C ILE A 188 -0.57 10.76 9.92
N ALA A 189 -0.97 10.67 11.18
CA ALA A 189 -0.57 9.63 12.12
C ALA A 189 -1.67 8.57 12.18
N VAL A 190 -1.38 7.35 11.73
CA VAL A 190 -2.31 6.22 11.71
C VAL A 190 -1.91 5.22 12.79
N LYS A 191 -2.87 4.73 13.57
CA LYS A 191 -2.64 3.73 14.63
C LYS A 191 -2.14 2.42 14.05
N GLY A 192 -1.02 1.93 14.58
CA GLY A 192 -0.46 0.63 14.20
C GLY A 192 0.52 0.67 13.02
N ALA A 193 0.76 -0.49 12.44
CA ALA A 193 1.75 -0.68 11.37
C ALA A 193 1.12 -0.61 9.98
N VAL A 194 1.82 0.00 9.03
CA VAL A 194 1.44 0.02 7.61
C VAL A 194 2.46 -0.73 6.75
N PRO A 195 2.08 -1.25 5.58
CA PRO A 195 2.96 -2.02 4.72
C PRO A 195 4.19 -1.21 4.25
N GLY A 196 5.27 -1.90 4.00
CA GLY A 196 6.46 -1.37 3.34
C GLY A 196 7.55 -0.81 4.27
N PRO A 197 8.70 -0.45 3.69
CA PRO A 197 9.81 0.18 4.40
C PRO A 197 9.54 1.66 4.66
N LYS A 198 10.39 2.30 5.47
CA LYS A 198 10.50 3.75 5.56
C LYS A 198 10.81 4.33 4.17
N GLY A 199 10.15 5.43 3.80
CA GLY A 199 10.24 6.01 2.45
C GLY A 199 9.36 5.34 1.39
N GLY A 200 8.67 4.24 1.73
CA GLY A 200 7.75 3.56 0.82
C GLY A 200 6.49 4.38 0.54
N ILE A 201 5.97 4.26 -0.68
CA ILE A 201 4.71 4.88 -1.08
C ILE A 201 3.55 4.05 -0.54
N VAL A 202 2.59 4.73 0.05
CA VAL A 202 1.34 4.15 0.54
C VAL A 202 0.15 4.92 -0.02
N VAL A 203 -0.98 4.27 -0.10
CA VAL A 203 -2.25 4.86 -0.52
C VAL A 203 -3.22 4.70 0.63
N LEU A 204 -3.78 5.80 1.08
CA LEU A 204 -4.80 5.82 2.12
C LEU A 204 -6.15 6.06 1.47
N PHE A 205 -7.17 5.38 1.95
CA PHE A 205 -8.56 5.56 1.56
C PHE A 205 -9.48 5.18 2.70
N ASP A 206 -10.74 5.62 2.62
CA ASP A 206 -11.77 5.28 3.60
C ASP A 206 -11.90 3.76 3.76
N SER A 207 -12.13 3.31 4.99
CA SER A 207 -12.26 1.88 5.27
C SER A 207 -13.54 1.30 4.66
N VAL A 208 -13.42 0.13 4.05
CA VAL A 208 -14.57 -0.64 3.54
C VAL A 208 -15.38 -1.26 4.68
N LYS A 209 -14.78 -1.35 5.89
CA LYS A 209 -15.37 -1.99 7.06
C LYS A 209 -15.89 -1.01 8.12
N ALA A 210 -15.82 0.28 7.87
CA ALA A 210 -16.33 1.32 8.76
C ALA A 210 -17.79 1.64 8.49
#